data_8f762a8b6ccafea8e38187ce93b8032f
#
_entry.id   8f762a8b6ccafea8e38187ce93b8032f
#
_cell.length_a   1.000
_cell.length_b   1.000
_cell.length_c   1.000
_cell.angle_alpha   90.00
_cell.angle_beta   90.00
_cell.angle_gamma   90.00
#
_symmetry.space_group_name_H-M   'P 1'
#
loop_
_entity.id
_entity.type
_entity.pdbx_description
1 polymer ?
#
loop_
_entity_poly.entity_id
_entity_poly.type
_entity_poly.pdbx_seq_one_letter_code
_entity_poly.pdbx_strand_id
1 'polypeptide(L)'
;MDVEVTDNPDKARFEIVADGELAGFVLYHLSGNEIAFTHTETDDRFRGHGLASQLVQAALDQARARHLAVLPYCPFVRGWLTEHREYADLVPAGKREQFGL
;
A
#
# COMPACT_ATOMS: atom_id res chain seq x y z
N MET A 1 -10.58 -6.72 17.45
CA MET A 1 -10.93 -6.58 16.02
C MET A 1 -10.05 -7.49 15.19
N ASP A 2 -10.64 -8.41 14.46
CA ASP A 2 -9.90 -9.28 13.55
C ASP A 2 -9.63 -8.55 12.24
N VAL A 3 -8.36 -8.38 11.90
CA VAL A 3 -7.95 -7.63 10.72
C VAL A 3 -7.15 -8.53 9.79
N GLU A 4 -7.48 -8.53 8.51
CA GLU A 4 -6.79 -9.31 7.50
C GLU A 4 -6.58 -8.48 6.25
N VAL A 5 -5.39 -8.57 5.66
CA VAL A 5 -5.10 -7.93 4.38
C VAL A 5 -4.92 -9.00 3.31
N THR A 6 -5.64 -8.86 2.22
CA THR A 6 -5.58 -9.79 1.10
C THR A 6 -5.38 -9.06 -0.21
N ASP A 7 -4.71 -9.73 -1.15
CA ASP A 7 -4.58 -9.22 -2.51
C ASP A 7 -5.80 -9.68 -3.32
N ASN A 8 -6.45 -8.74 -3.98
CA ASN A 8 -7.56 -9.00 -4.91
C ASN A 8 -7.12 -8.61 -6.32
N PRO A 9 -6.44 -9.52 -7.06
CA PRO A 9 -5.93 -9.18 -8.38
C PRO A 9 -7.01 -8.89 -9.42
N ASP A 10 -8.21 -9.47 -9.26
CA ASP A 10 -9.32 -9.19 -10.18
C ASP A 10 -9.72 -7.71 -10.16
N LYS A 11 -9.59 -7.08 -9.00
CA LYS A 11 -9.87 -5.65 -8.83
C LYS A 11 -8.61 -4.80 -8.78
N ALA A 12 -7.45 -5.42 -8.96
CA ALA A 12 -6.14 -4.76 -8.90
C ALA A 12 -6.01 -3.91 -7.63
N ARG A 13 -6.23 -4.54 -6.47
CA ARG A 13 -6.10 -3.84 -5.19
C ARG A 13 -5.80 -4.80 -4.05
N PHE A 14 -5.10 -4.29 -3.01
CA PHE A 14 -5.05 -4.93 -1.71
C PHE A 14 -6.23 -4.44 -0.90
N GLU A 15 -6.84 -5.35 -0.14
CA GLU A 15 -8.00 -5.05 0.69
C GLU A 15 -7.70 -5.34 2.15
N ILE A 16 -8.17 -4.47 3.05
CA ILE A 16 -8.14 -4.74 4.48
C ILE A 16 -9.57 -5.00 4.95
N VAL A 17 -9.74 -6.14 5.61
CA VAL A 17 -11.02 -6.59 6.12
C VAL A 17 -10.95 -6.59 7.63
N ALA A 18 -11.93 -5.95 8.28
CA ALA A 18 -12.02 -5.87 9.72
C ALA A 18 -13.32 -6.53 10.16
N ASP A 19 -13.22 -7.57 10.99
CA ASP A 19 -14.37 -8.34 11.48
C ASP A 19 -15.30 -8.79 10.33
N GLY A 20 -14.70 -9.24 9.23
CA GLY A 20 -15.44 -9.75 8.07
C GLY A 20 -15.97 -8.70 7.11
N GLU A 21 -15.74 -7.41 7.37
CA GLU A 21 -16.20 -6.33 6.52
C GLU A 21 -15.04 -5.61 5.83
N LEU A 22 -15.24 -5.24 4.56
CA LEU A 22 -14.25 -4.46 3.84
C LEU A 22 -14.11 -3.09 4.48
N ALA A 23 -12.91 -2.81 5.01
CA ALA A 23 -12.62 -1.57 5.71
C ALA A 23 -11.83 -0.58 4.86
N GLY A 24 -11.15 -1.05 3.81
CA GLY A 24 -10.39 -0.18 2.93
C GLY A 24 -9.67 -0.97 1.86
N PHE A 25 -9.05 -0.23 0.93
CA PHE A 25 -8.27 -0.83 -0.14
C PHE A 25 -7.22 0.15 -0.67
N VAL A 26 -6.20 -0.39 -1.31
CA VAL A 26 -5.22 0.39 -2.07
C VAL A 26 -5.13 -0.18 -3.47
N LEU A 27 -5.42 0.68 -4.46
CA LEU A 27 -5.36 0.31 -5.87
C LEU A 27 -3.93 0.23 -6.36
N TYR A 28 -3.65 -0.71 -7.23
CA TYR A 28 -2.33 -0.83 -7.84
C TYR A 28 -2.41 -1.14 -9.33
N HIS A 29 -1.27 -0.93 -10.00
CA HIS A 29 -1.08 -1.33 -11.38
C HIS A 29 0.26 -2.06 -11.47
N LEU A 30 0.24 -3.28 -12.01
CA LEU A 30 1.45 -4.07 -12.20
C LEU A 30 1.97 -3.88 -13.62
N SER A 31 3.26 -3.66 -13.74
CA SER A 31 3.94 -3.54 -15.04
C SER A 31 5.35 -4.11 -14.91
N GLY A 32 5.59 -5.28 -15.50
CA GLY A 32 6.87 -5.96 -15.37
C GLY A 32 7.16 -6.27 -13.89
N ASN A 33 8.28 -5.78 -13.40
CA ASN A 33 8.69 -5.96 -12.00
C ASN A 33 8.36 -4.74 -11.13
N GLU A 34 7.40 -3.91 -11.56
CA GLU A 34 6.99 -2.71 -10.83
C GLU A 34 5.53 -2.80 -10.41
N ILE A 35 5.24 -2.29 -9.22
CA ILE A 35 3.88 -2.10 -8.72
C ILE A 35 3.67 -0.62 -8.41
N ALA A 36 2.69 0.00 -9.10
CA ALA A 36 2.34 1.40 -8.88
C ALA A 36 1.12 1.45 -7.97
N PHE A 37 1.25 2.08 -6.81
CA PHE A 37 0.11 2.33 -5.94
C PHE A 37 -0.49 3.69 -6.30
N THR A 38 -1.78 3.71 -6.63
CA THR A 38 -2.40 4.89 -7.21
C THR A 38 -3.44 5.57 -6.34
N HIS A 39 -4.11 4.83 -5.46
CA HIS A 39 -5.19 5.39 -4.64
C HIS A 39 -5.46 4.52 -3.41
N THR A 40 -5.73 5.14 -2.28
CA THR A 40 -6.08 4.46 -1.05
C THR A 40 -7.41 5.01 -0.53
N GLU A 41 -8.31 4.12 -0.14
CA GLU A 41 -9.56 4.50 0.52
C GLU A 41 -9.77 3.66 1.77
N THR A 42 -10.37 4.29 2.79
CA THR A 42 -10.81 3.60 4.00
C THR A 42 -12.24 4.02 4.30
N ASP A 43 -13.01 3.07 4.86
CA ASP A 43 -14.38 3.33 5.28
C ASP A 43 -14.35 4.14 6.58
N ASP A 44 -15.09 5.24 6.62
CA ASP A 44 -15.14 6.12 7.80
C ASP A 44 -15.58 5.40 9.07
N ARG A 45 -16.36 4.34 8.96
CA ARG A 45 -16.79 3.53 10.10
C ARG A 45 -15.62 2.95 10.90
N PHE A 46 -14.47 2.77 10.25
CA PHE A 46 -13.28 2.19 10.86
C PHE A 46 -12.20 3.22 11.17
N ARG A 47 -12.53 4.49 11.12
CA ARG A 47 -11.58 5.58 11.40
C ARG A 47 -11.01 5.46 12.81
N GLY A 48 -9.74 5.79 12.97
CA GLY A 48 -9.10 5.82 14.28
C GLY A 48 -8.50 4.48 14.72
N HIS A 49 -8.58 3.45 13.89
CA HIS A 49 -8.02 2.12 14.20
C HIS A 49 -6.67 1.84 13.51
N GLY A 50 -6.12 2.80 12.77
CA GLY A 50 -4.85 2.63 12.07
C GLY A 50 -4.89 1.64 10.91
N LEU A 51 -6.06 1.36 10.35
CA LEU A 51 -6.21 0.33 9.33
C LEU A 51 -5.54 0.70 8.01
N ALA A 52 -5.56 1.98 7.64
CA ALA A 52 -4.88 2.41 6.42
C ALA A 52 -3.38 2.16 6.49
N SER A 53 -2.77 2.41 7.64
CA SER A 53 -1.34 2.14 7.86
C SER A 53 -1.05 0.64 7.79
N GLN A 54 -1.88 -0.19 8.41
CA GLN A 54 -1.72 -1.64 8.35
C GLN A 54 -1.85 -2.17 6.92
N LEU A 55 -2.82 -1.62 6.16
CA LEU A 55 -3.03 -1.97 4.76
C LEU A 55 -1.79 -1.67 3.91
N VAL A 56 -1.26 -0.46 4.03
CA VAL A 56 -0.10 -0.04 3.26
C VAL A 56 1.12 -0.86 3.64
N GLN A 57 1.35 -1.08 4.93
CA GLN A 57 2.49 -1.90 5.37
C GLN A 57 2.41 -3.31 4.79
N ALA A 58 1.25 -3.95 4.86
CA ALA A 58 1.08 -5.30 4.32
C ALA A 58 1.28 -5.33 2.80
N ALA A 59 0.78 -4.32 2.08
CA ALA A 59 0.97 -4.23 0.63
C ALA A 59 2.44 -4.06 0.27
N LEU A 60 3.17 -3.24 1.02
CA LEU A 60 4.60 -3.04 0.78
C LEU A 60 5.42 -4.28 1.14
N ASP A 61 5.03 -4.99 2.21
CA ASP A 61 5.69 -6.26 2.56
C ASP A 61 5.49 -7.29 1.45
N GLN A 62 4.31 -7.33 0.82
CA GLN A 62 4.06 -8.20 -0.33
C GLN A 62 4.91 -7.81 -1.54
N ALA A 63 5.05 -6.51 -1.79
CA ALA A 63 5.91 -6.03 -2.87
C ALA A 63 7.35 -6.50 -2.66
N ARG A 64 7.84 -6.40 -1.42
CA ARG A 64 9.19 -6.87 -1.09
C ARG A 64 9.32 -8.37 -1.30
N ALA A 65 8.35 -9.16 -0.84
CA ALA A 65 8.38 -10.62 -0.98
C ALA A 65 8.38 -11.07 -2.44
N ARG A 66 7.72 -10.28 -3.31
CA ARG A 66 7.64 -10.57 -4.75
C ARG A 66 8.75 -9.91 -5.56
N HIS A 67 9.68 -9.21 -4.91
CA HIS A 67 10.77 -8.47 -5.58
C HIS A 67 10.25 -7.43 -6.57
N LEU A 68 9.16 -6.76 -6.21
CA LEU A 68 8.60 -5.69 -7.02
C LEU A 68 9.15 -4.33 -6.57
N ALA A 69 9.50 -3.49 -7.54
CA ALA A 69 9.83 -2.09 -7.27
C ALA A 69 8.53 -1.31 -7.07
N VAL A 70 8.51 -0.42 -6.10
CA VAL A 70 7.31 0.34 -5.74
C VAL A 70 7.34 1.73 -6.34
N LEU A 71 6.25 2.12 -7.00
CA LEU A 71 6.06 3.47 -7.53
C LEU A 71 4.87 4.10 -6.77
N PRO A 72 5.14 4.95 -5.76
CA PRO A 72 4.09 5.46 -4.87
C PRO A 72 3.44 6.73 -5.42
N TYR A 73 2.59 6.60 -6.42
CA TYR A 73 1.82 7.73 -6.94
C TYR A 73 0.74 8.19 -5.96
N CYS A 74 0.25 7.29 -5.11
CA CYS A 74 -0.74 7.62 -4.10
C CYS A 74 -0.13 8.50 -3.00
N PRO A 75 -0.70 9.68 -2.71
CA PRO A 75 -0.15 10.57 -1.67
C PRO A 75 -0.09 9.91 -0.29
N PHE A 76 -1.06 9.06 0.06
CA PHE A 76 -1.04 8.36 1.34
C PHE A 76 0.15 7.42 1.44
N VAL A 77 0.42 6.63 0.38
CA VAL A 77 1.55 5.70 0.36
C VAL A 77 2.87 6.47 0.42
N ARG A 78 2.99 7.59 -0.31
CA ARG A 78 4.20 8.43 -0.23
C ARG A 78 4.45 8.95 1.17
N GLY A 79 3.40 9.46 1.83
CA GLY A 79 3.50 9.97 3.18
C GLY A 79 3.89 8.87 4.16
N TRP A 80 3.32 7.68 4.00
CA TRP A 80 3.67 6.53 4.81
C TRP A 80 5.16 6.18 4.67
N LEU A 81 5.67 6.16 3.44
CA LEU A 81 7.08 5.88 3.16
C LEU A 81 8.00 6.93 3.76
N THR A 82 7.59 8.19 3.77
CA THR A 82 8.35 9.27 4.39
C THR A 82 8.52 9.05 5.88
N GLU A 83 7.52 8.49 6.53
CA GLU A 83 7.55 8.21 7.98
C GLU A 83 8.15 6.85 8.30
N HIS A 84 8.29 5.96 7.32
CA HIS A 84 8.82 4.60 7.50
C HIS A 84 9.98 4.37 6.54
N ARG A 85 11.10 5.05 6.82
CA ARG A 85 12.25 5.10 5.90
C ARG A 85 12.90 3.75 5.63
N GLU A 86 12.69 2.77 6.50
CA GLU A 86 13.15 1.40 6.31
C GLU A 86 12.51 0.71 5.10
N TYR A 87 11.43 1.29 4.55
CA TYR A 87 10.76 0.81 3.33
C TYR A 87 11.15 1.61 2.09
N ALA A 88 11.93 2.69 2.23
CA ALA A 88 12.24 3.58 1.11
C ALA A 88 13.05 2.88 0.01
N ASP A 89 13.80 1.84 0.38
CA ASP A 89 14.58 1.05 -0.59
C ASP A 89 13.71 0.31 -1.62
N LEU A 90 12.42 0.15 -1.35
CA LEU A 90 11.48 -0.44 -2.32
C LEU A 90 11.28 0.47 -3.54
N VAL A 91 11.44 1.78 -3.38
CA VAL A 91 11.34 2.73 -4.48
C VAL A 91 12.69 2.78 -5.19
N PRO A 92 12.74 2.61 -6.52
CA PRO A 92 14.01 2.65 -7.25
C PRO A 92 14.80 3.92 -6.95
N ALA A 93 16.10 3.77 -6.72
CA ALA A 93 16.96 4.89 -6.33
C ALA A 93 16.85 6.08 -7.27
N GLY A 94 16.76 5.86 -8.57
CA GLY A 94 16.64 6.92 -9.57
C GLY A 94 15.29 7.63 -9.57
N LYS A 95 14.31 7.13 -8.81
CA LYS A 95 12.97 7.72 -8.75
C LYS A 95 12.60 8.28 -7.38
N ARG A 96 13.44 8.08 -6.37
CA ARG A 96 13.15 8.53 -5.00
C ARG A 96 12.93 10.03 -4.92
N GLU A 97 13.78 10.80 -5.59
CA GLU A 97 13.65 12.26 -5.58
C GLU A 97 12.31 12.71 -6.15
N GLN A 98 11.86 12.06 -7.23
CA GLN A 98 10.58 12.35 -7.85
C GLN A 98 9.42 12.22 -6.86
N PHE A 99 9.52 11.27 -5.93
CA PHE A 99 8.48 10.99 -4.94
C PHE A 99 8.76 11.62 -3.57
N GLY A 100 9.79 12.47 -3.46
CA GLY A 100 10.13 13.13 -2.20
C GLY A 100 10.77 12.21 -1.17
N LEU A 101 11.46 11.19 -1.62
CA LEU A 101 12.07 10.19 -0.73
C LEU A 101 13.60 10.23 -0.72
#